data_fe6e05c532d2b101009d6a2126057d69
#
_entry.id   fe6e05c532d2b101009d6a2126057d69
#
_cell.length_a   1.000
_cell.length_b   1.000
_cell.length_c   1.000
_cell.angle_alpha   90.00
_cell.angle_beta   90.00
_cell.angle_gamma   90.00
#
_symmetry.space_group_name_H-M   'P 1'
#
loop_
_entity.id
_entity.type
_entity.pdbx_description
1 polymer ?
#
loop_
_entity_poly.entity_id
_entity_poly.type
_entity_poly.pdbx_seq_one_letter_code
_entity_poly.pdbx_strand_id
1 'polypeptide(L)'
;MSSRRKFITDCGVLAGGAGFSYLTIGQNNWSEFNKRSVKSSGLTLRYKAYELHLKHVFTLASGSRSTTPVMLTELEFENIVGYGEASMPPYLGENHETAGSFLSKVDLTQFESPFLMEDILTYVDQLVPGNYAAKASVDIALHDLVGKIMKQPWYKIWGLNPDRTPNTSFTIGIDKPEVVKTKVREAAPYKILKVKLGQGNDKEMIQAVRSETDKPICVDINQGWTDRIMALEMSHWLKDQGVVFIEQPMSKASVDDIAWLTQNSPLPIIADEAIQTISDFRNVQGAYSGINVKLMKCGGLRAAYIMIKMARALGMKVMIGCMTETSCAVSAAAQLSPLADWADLDGNLLIDNDVFEGVTIIDGKIILPDRPGIGIRQREKR
;
A
#
# COMPACT_ATOMS: atom_id res chain seq x y z
N MET A 1 9.77 -32.87 -43.62
CA MET A 1 10.67 -34.01 -43.38
C MET A 1 12.09 -33.52 -43.58
N SER A 2 13.00 -33.82 -42.62
CA SER A 2 14.44 -33.53 -42.64
C SER A 2 14.81 -32.04 -42.58
N SER A 3 15.62 -31.49 -41.69
CA SER A 3 16.61 -32.02 -40.77
C SER A 3 17.02 -30.93 -39.81
N ARG A 4 16.72 -31.07 -38.54
CA ARG A 4 17.32 -30.28 -37.42
C ARG A 4 18.22 -31.23 -36.61
N ARG A 5 19.30 -31.70 -37.21
CA ARG A 5 20.37 -32.46 -36.53
C ARG A 5 21.65 -32.39 -37.37
N LYS A 6 22.40 -31.26 -37.27
CA LYS A 6 23.81 -31.19 -37.63
C LYS A 6 24.37 -29.83 -37.28
N PHE A 7 24.67 -29.61 -36.01
CA PHE A 7 25.52 -28.48 -35.62
C PHE A 7 26.25 -28.76 -34.28
N ILE A 8 26.69 -29.98 -34.07
CA ILE A 8 27.66 -30.33 -33.02
C ILE A 8 28.52 -31.47 -33.57
N THR A 9 29.52 -31.16 -34.36
CA THR A 9 30.75 -31.94 -34.59
C THR A 9 31.52 -31.17 -35.63
N ASP A 10 32.48 -30.39 -35.18
CA ASP A 10 33.72 -30.03 -35.85
C ASP A 10 34.36 -28.84 -35.07
N CYS A 11 35.06 -29.14 -34.01
CA CYS A 11 36.21 -28.37 -33.55
C CYS A 11 37.34 -29.35 -33.29
N GLY A 12 38.15 -29.50 -34.34
CA GLY A 12 39.33 -30.33 -34.34
C GLY A 12 40.41 -29.85 -33.39
N VAL A 13 41.09 -30.81 -32.89
CA VAL A 13 42.30 -30.75 -32.10
C VAL A 13 43.40 -30.00 -32.84
N LEU A 14 43.94 -28.94 -32.24
CA LEU A 14 45.30 -28.47 -32.51
C LEU A 14 46.12 -28.56 -31.22
N ALA A 15 46.98 -29.54 -31.19
CA ALA A 15 48.02 -29.70 -30.18
C ALA A 15 49.14 -28.66 -30.42
N GLY A 16 49.39 -27.82 -29.44
CA GLY A 16 50.55 -26.93 -29.38
C GLY A 16 50.98 -26.80 -27.91
N GLY A 17 52.08 -27.47 -27.57
CA GLY A 17 52.63 -27.52 -26.23
C GLY A 17 53.18 -26.18 -25.77
N ALA A 18 52.74 -25.74 -24.64
CA ALA A 18 53.43 -24.80 -23.75
C ALA A 18 53.05 -25.20 -22.34
N GLY A 19 54.06 -25.57 -21.52
CA GLY A 19 53.87 -26.02 -20.17
C GLY A 19 53.20 -24.96 -19.27
N PHE A 20 52.03 -25.25 -18.83
CA PHE A 20 51.40 -24.54 -17.72
C PHE A 20 51.51 -25.47 -16.48
N SER A 21 52.30 -24.99 -15.51
CA SER A 21 52.30 -25.51 -14.16
C SER A 21 50.88 -25.47 -13.61
N TYR A 22 50.25 -26.62 -13.45
CA TYR A 22 49.05 -26.76 -12.65
C TYR A 22 49.36 -26.40 -11.19
N LEU A 23 49.05 -25.18 -10.79
CA LEU A 23 48.82 -24.90 -9.40
C LEU A 23 47.64 -25.79 -8.99
N THR A 24 47.92 -26.84 -8.26
CA THR A 24 46.94 -27.58 -7.48
C THR A 24 46.33 -26.58 -6.48
N ILE A 25 45.26 -25.96 -6.90
CA ILE A 25 44.35 -25.30 -5.93
C ILE A 25 43.82 -26.45 -5.09
N GLY A 26 44.33 -26.50 -3.85
CA GLY A 26 43.94 -27.49 -2.88
C GLY A 26 42.44 -27.62 -2.84
N GLN A 27 41.95 -28.83 -2.68
CA GLN A 27 40.60 -29.16 -2.24
C GLN A 27 40.37 -28.51 -0.88
N ASN A 28 40.10 -27.20 -0.89
CA ASN A 28 39.79 -26.46 0.32
C ASN A 28 38.30 -26.64 0.61
N ASN A 29 38.04 -27.59 1.46
CA ASN A 29 37.20 -27.46 2.63
C ASN A 29 35.85 -26.72 2.45
N TRP A 30 35.05 -27.16 1.49
CA TRP A 30 33.60 -26.89 1.56
C TRP A 30 32.98 -27.60 2.79
N SER A 31 33.64 -28.61 3.39
CA SER A 31 33.20 -29.30 4.58
C SER A 31 33.42 -28.53 5.90
N GLU A 32 34.25 -27.48 5.92
CA GLU A 32 34.42 -26.64 7.12
C GLU A 32 33.46 -25.46 7.17
N PHE A 33 32.91 -25.03 6.05
CA PHE A 33 31.82 -24.04 6.05
C PHE A 33 30.50 -24.60 6.60
N ASN A 34 30.30 -25.91 6.56
CA ASN A 34 29.12 -26.59 7.08
C ASN A 34 29.17 -26.91 8.58
N LYS A 35 30.23 -26.52 9.33
CA LYS A 35 30.36 -26.81 10.77
C LYS A 35 30.26 -25.62 11.71
N ARG A 36 29.90 -24.43 11.23
CA ARG A 36 29.27 -23.45 12.11
C ARG A 36 27.78 -23.77 12.10
N SER A 37 27.36 -24.59 13.06
CA SER A 37 25.97 -24.59 13.51
C SER A 37 25.71 -23.21 14.12
N VAL A 38 25.43 -22.23 13.29
CA VAL A 38 24.62 -21.12 13.69
C VAL A 38 23.30 -21.81 14.09
N LYS A 39 22.96 -21.82 15.37
CA LYS A 39 21.59 -22.02 15.79
C LYS A 39 20.82 -20.95 14.99
N SER A 40 20.21 -21.33 13.88
CA SER A 40 19.27 -20.46 13.20
C SER A 40 18.16 -20.25 14.20
N SER A 41 18.15 -19.10 14.86
CA SER A 41 16.97 -18.67 15.54
C SER A 41 15.95 -18.47 14.43
N GLY A 42 15.00 -19.39 14.31
CA GLY A 42 13.93 -19.28 13.31
C GLY A 42 13.23 -17.92 13.39
N LEU A 43 12.53 -17.55 12.35
CA LEU A 43 11.71 -16.32 12.31
C LEU A 43 10.76 -16.32 13.50
N THR A 44 10.82 -15.25 14.31
CA THR A 44 9.96 -15.07 15.49
C THR A 44 9.01 -13.92 15.30
N LEU A 45 7.69 -14.19 15.33
CA LEU A 45 6.63 -13.18 15.24
C LEU A 45 6.17 -12.77 16.65
N ARG A 46 6.13 -11.48 16.91
CA ARG A 46 5.49 -10.86 18.07
C ARG A 46 4.48 -9.83 17.61
N TYR A 47 3.42 -9.63 18.38
CA TYR A 47 2.39 -8.63 18.07
C TYR A 47 1.75 -8.09 19.36
N LYS A 48 1.22 -6.87 19.27
CA LYS A 48 0.51 -6.22 20.36
C LYS A 48 -0.61 -5.32 19.82
N ALA A 49 -1.72 -5.29 20.54
CA ALA A 49 -2.80 -4.34 20.29
C ALA A 49 -2.33 -2.91 20.62
N TYR A 50 -2.77 -1.96 19.81
CA TYR A 50 -2.53 -0.53 20.01
C TYR A 50 -3.74 0.26 19.50
N GLU A 51 -4.02 1.40 20.11
CA GLU A 51 -5.14 2.28 19.73
C GLU A 51 -4.57 3.59 19.21
N LEU A 52 -4.89 3.95 17.96
CA LEU A 52 -4.55 5.26 17.42
C LEU A 52 -5.55 6.31 17.87
N HIS A 53 -5.05 7.46 18.30
CA HIS A 53 -5.85 8.62 18.65
C HIS A 53 -5.84 9.61 17.50
N LEU A 54 -7.03 10.00 17.04
CA LEU A 54 -7.18 10.98 15.97
C LEU A 54 -7.11 12.39 16.54
N LYS A 55 -6.37 13.28 15.89
CA LYS A 55 -6.28 14.71 16.25
C LYS A 55 -7.64 15.41 16.20
N HIS A 56 -8.49 14.98 15.28
CA HIS A 56 -9.86 15.48 15.10
C HIS A 56 -10.80 14.30 14.90
N VAL A 57 -12.07 14.46 15.25
CA VAL A 57 -13.10 13.49 14.90
C VAL A 57 -13.14 13.33 13.39
N PHE A 58 -13.05 12.09 12.91
CA PHE A 58 -13.05 11.76 11.50
C PHE A 58 -14.42 11.26 11.08
N THR A 59 -15.11 12.03 10.21
CA THR A 59 -16.48 11.75 9.78
C THR A 59 -16.48 11.34 8.30
N LEU A 60 -17.07 10.19 8.03
CA LEU A 60 -17.37 9.61 6.72
C LEU A 60 -18.88 9.49 6.54
N ALA A 61 -19.33 9.13 5.34
CA ALA A 61 -20.75 8.80 5.09
C ALA A 61 -21.28 7.70 6.02
N SER A 62 -20.43 6.78 6.45
CA SER A 62 -20.78 5.63 7.30
C SER A 62 -20.74 5.90 8.82
N GLY A 63 -20.26 7.07 9.27
CA GLY A 63 -20.18 7.42 10.70
C GLY A 63 -18.92 8.19 11.10
N SER A 64 -18.82 8.48 12.40
CA SER A 64 -17.71 9.26 12.99
C SER A 64 -16.92 8.43 13.99
N ARG A 65 -15.61 8.69 14.10
CA ARG A 65 -14.72 8.06 15.09
C ARG A 65 -13.62 9.02 15.56
N SER A 66 -13.10 8.77 16.77
CA SER A 66 -11.94 9.50 17.35
C SER A 66 -10.72 8.59 17.53
N THR A 67 -10.88 7.27 17.36
CA THR A 67 -9.81 6.28 17.48
C THR A 67 -9.83 5.29 16.32
N THR A 68 -8.73 4.54 16.15
CA THR A 68 -8.66 3.41 15.22
C THR A 68 -7.86 2.29 15.87
N PRO A 69 -8.42 1.06 15.98
CA PRO A 69 -7.68 -0.09 16.48
C PRO A 69 -6.61 -0.51 15.47
N VAL A 70 -5.41 -0.80 15.96
CA VAL A 70 -4.32 -1.36 15.16
C VAL A 70 -3.65 -2.51 15.90
N MET A 71 -3.05 -3.43 15.14
CA MET A 71 -2.14 -4.44 15.66
C MET A 71 -0.74 -4.13 15.15
N LEU A 72 0.20 -3.88 16.07
CA LEU A 72 1.61 -3.70 15.73
C LEU A 72 2.30 -5.06 15.77
N THR A 73 3.11 -5.37 14.76
CA THR A 73 3.84 -6.63 14.64
C THR A 73 5.34 -6.40 14.56
N GLU A 74 6.10 -7.35 15.10
CA GLU A 74 7.55 -7.42 15.01
C GLU A 74 7.92 -8.81 14.50
N LEU A 75 8.75 -8.87 13.48
CA LEU A 75 9.33 -10.09 12.95
C LEU A 75 10.84 -10.05 13.14
N GLU A 76 11.36 -10.96 13.94
CA GLU A 76 12.79 -11.02 14.29
C GLU A 76 13.48 -12.19 13.63
N PHE A 77 14.67 -11.91 13.09
CA PHE A 77 15.63 -12.91 12.59
C PHE A 77 17.06 -12.41 12.83
N GLU A 78 17.91 -13.24 13.47
CA GLU A 78 19.32 -12.92 13.75
C GLU A 78 19.54 -11.53 14.39
N ASN A 79 18.71 -11.17 15.39
CA ASN A 79 18.70 -9.88 16.09
C ASN A 79 18.33 -8.65 15.21
N ILE A 80 17.85 -8.86 13.99
CA ILE A 80 17.29 -7.81 13.16
C ILE A 80 15.77 -7.89 13.28
N VAL A 81 15.12 -6.74 13.52
CA VAL A 81 13.66 -6.64 13.70
C VAL A 81 13.05 -5.86 12.55
N GLY A 82 12.11 -6.49 11.87
CA GLY A 82 11.18 -5.84 10.95
C GLY A 82 9.86 -5.49 11.65
N TYR A 83 9.27 -4.36 11.32
CA TYR A 83 8.03 -3.86 11.91
C TYR A 83 6.90 -3.88 10.89
N GLY A 84 5.70 -4.20 11.37
CA GLY A 84 4.48 -4.18 10.59
C GLY A 84 3.29 -3.66 11.38
N GLU A 85 2.21 -3.39 10.68
CA GLU A 85 1.00 -2.82 11.24
C GLU A 85 -0.24 -3.33 10.51
N ALA A 86 -1.28 -3.68 11.27
CA ALA A 86 -2.64 -3.88 10.78
C ALA A 86 -3.52 -2.75 11.29
N SER A 87 -3.93 -1.83 10.43
CA SER A 87 -4.95 -0.84 10.77
C SER A 87 -6.33 -1.37 10.42
N MET A 88 -7.25 -1.34 11.39
CA MET A 88 -8.54 -2.02 11.32
C MET A 88 -9.71 -1.06 11.54
N PRO A 89 -9.93 -0.09 10.63
CA PRO A 89 -11.13 0.73 10.71
C PRO A 89 -12.39 -0.16 10.60
N PRO A 90 -13.51 0.21 11.24
CA PRO A 90 -14.69 -0.67 11.43
C PRO A 90 -15.22 -1.30 10.13
N TYR A 91 -15.12 -0.61 9.00
CA TYR A 91 -15.67 -1.12 7.74
C TYR A 91 -14.88 -2.29 7.12
N LEU A 92 -13.65 -2.57 7.59
CA LEU A 92 -12.90 -3.76 7.19
C LEU A 92 -13.40 -5.03 7.88
N GLY A 93 -14.16 -4.91 8.98
CA GLY A 93 -14.68 -6.04 9.74
C GLY A 93 -13.63 -6.76 10.59
N GLU A 94 -12.43 -6.24 10.70
CA GLU A 94 -11.37 -6.73 11.58
C GLU A 94 -11.25 -5.86 12.84
N ASN A 95 -10.77 -6.45 13.94
CA ASN A 95 -10.51 -5.80 15.22
C ASN A 95 -9.35 -6.49 15.95
N HIS A 96 -9.02 -6.04 17.15
CA HIS A 96 -7.93 -6.61 17.95
C HIS A 96 -8.10 -8.12 18.21
N GLU A 97 -9.33 -8.58 18.44
CA GLU A 97 -9.63 -9.99 18.73
C GLU A 97 -9.43 -10.85 17.47
N THR A 98 -10.03 -10.46 16.34
CA THR A 98 -9.91 -11.21 15.08
C THR A 98 -8.48 -11.25 14.57
N ALA A 99 -7.78 -10.11 14.61
CA ALA A 99 -6.37 -10.02 14.20
C ALA A 99 -5.46 -10.82 15.15
N GLY A 100 -5.66 -10.72 16.47
CA GLY A 100 -4.92 -11.51 17.45
C GLY A 100 -5.16 -13.01 17.28
N SER A 101 -6.39 -13.43 17.06
CA SER A 101 -6.74 -14.84 16.77
C SER A 101 -6.09 -15.35 15.48
N PHE A 102 -5.98 -14.52 14.44
CA PHE A 102 -5.25 -14.88 13.22
C PHE A 102 -3.74 -14.97 13.49
N LEU A 103 -3.13 -13.95 14.05
CA LEU A 103 -1.68 -13.89 14.28
C LEU A 103 -1.18 -14.98 15.22
N SER A 104 -2.01 -15.45 16.17
CA SER A 104 -1.64 -16.58 17.05
C SER A 104 -1.50 -17.92 16.32
N LYS A 105 -2.01 -18.05 15.09
CA LYS A 105 -1.89 -19.24 14.24
C LYS A 105 -0.68 -19.19 13.31
N VAL A 106 -0.02 -18.02 13.20
CA VAL A 106 1.11 -17.82 12.30
C VAL A 106 2.36 -18.37 12.95
N ASP A 107 2.82 -19.54 12.50
CA ASP A 107 4.08 -20.15 12.92
C ASP A 107 5.13 -19.99 11.82
N LEU A 108 6.04 -19.04 11.98
CA LEU A 108 7.12 -18.78 11.04
C LEU A 108 8.42 -19.51 11.39
N THR A 109 8.48 -20.23 12.49
CA THR A 109 9.69 -20.98 12.93
C THR A 109 10.06 -22.11 11.97
N GLN A 110 9.11 -22.55 11.15
CA GLN A 110 9.31 -23.55 10.12
C GLN A 110 10.14 -23.08 8.91
N PHE A 111 10.36 -21.76 8.77
CA PHE A 111 11.11 -21.18 7.66
C PHE A 111 12.56 -20.88 8.12
N GLU A 112 13.52 -21.43 7.40
CA GLU A 112 14.95 -21.27 7.72
C GLU A 112 15.50 -19.90 7.33
N SER A 113 14.81 -19.17 6.44
CA SER A 113 15.29 -17.91 5.90
C SER A 113 14.15 -16.94 5.62
N PRO A 114 14.25 -15.65 6.01
CA PRO A 114 13.29 -14.62 5.66
C PRO A 114 13.25 -14.30 4.15
N PHE A 115 14.26 -14.75 3.39
CA PHE A 115 14.29 -14.56 1.93
C PHE A 115 13.33 -15.50 1.17
N LEU A 116 12.76 -16.51 1.82
CA LEU A 116 11.68 -17.35 1.26
C LEU A 116 10.33 -16.62 1.30
N MET A 117 10.33 -15.36 0.87
CA MET A 117 9.19 -14.45 1.03
C MET A 117 7.91 -14.98 0.39
N GLU A 118 8.00 -15.57 -0.82
CA GLU A 118 6.83 -16.12 -1.50
C GLU A 118 6.22 -17.30 -0.74
N ASP A 119 7.05 -18.21 -0.21
CA ASP A 119 6.58 -19.36 0.55
C ASP A 119 5.96 -18.91 1.88
N ILE A 120 6.63 -17.98 2.60
CA ILE A 120 6.15 -17.41 3.85
C ILE A 120 4.78 -16.72 3.65
N LEU A 121 4.69 -15.82 2.68
CA LEU A 121 3.47 -15.03 2.47
C LEU A 121 2.35 -15.89 1.88
N THR A 122 2.67 -16.91 1.08
CA THR A 122 1.67 -17.88 0.60
C THR A 122 1.13 -18.70 1.77
N TYR A 123 1.99 -19.18 2.67
CA TYR A 123 1.56 -19.84 3.91
C TYR A 123 0.63 -18.96 4.74
N VAL A 124 1.00 -17.70 4.98
CA VAL A 124 0.18 -16.73 5.73
C VAL A 124 -1.19 -16.50 5.06
N ASP A 125 -1.22 -16.38 3.74
CA ASP A 125 -2.47 -16.20 2.99
C ASP A 125 -3.43 -17.39 3.09
N GLN A 126 -2.89 -18.59 3.15
CA GLN A 126 -3.66 -19.84 3.18
C GLN A 126 -4.17 -20.23 4.56
N LEU A 127 -3.64 -19.66 5.64
CA LEU A 127 -4.01 -20.05 7.01
C LEU A 127 -5.50 -19.88 7.30
N VAL A 128 -6.06 -18.74 6.95
CA VAL A 128 -7.49 -18.42 7.16
C VAL A 128 -7.94 -17.45 6.07
N PRO A 129 -9.10 -17.64 5.45
CA PRO A 129 -9.70 -16.66 4.54
C PRO A 129 -9.96 -15.32 5.24
N GLY A 130 -9.87 -14.21 4.50
CA GLY A 130 -10.01 -12.87 5.07
C GLY A 130 -8.79 -12.44 5.89
N ASN A 131 -9.00 -11.65 6.95
CA ASN A 131 -7.96 -11.12 7.83
C ASN A 131 -6.87 -10.35 7.08
N TYR A 132 -7.24 -9.56 6.09
CA TYR A 132 -6.29 -8.91 5.19
C TYR A 132 -5.42 -7.87 5.88
N ALA A 133 -5.95 -7.14 6.87
CA ALA A 133 -5.15 -6.21 7.66
C ALA A 133 -4.12 -6.97 8.53
N ALA A 134 -4.53 -8.07 9.18
CA ALA A 134 -3.60 -8.89 9.94
C ALA A 134 -2.52 -9.53 9.04
N LYS A 135 -2.87 -10.01 7.84
CA LYS A 135 -1.92 -10.49 6.82
C LYS A 135 -0.97 -9.39 6.38
N ALA A 136 -1.50 -8.19 6.12
CA ALA A 136 -0.68 -7.03 5.76
C ALA A 136 0.38 -6.72 6.82
N SER A 137 0.06 -6.87 8.11
CA SER A 137 1.03 -6.63 9.17
C SER A 137 2.23 -7.57 9.12
N VAL A 138 2.00 -8.84 8.79
CA VAL A 138 3.08 -9.84 8.62
C VAL A 138 3.88 -9.56 7.35
N ASP A 139 3.20 -9.26 6.24
CA ASP A 139 3.83 -8.91 4.96
C ASP A 139 4.73 -7.67 5.09
N ILE A 140 4.22 -6.60 5.72
CA ILE A 140 4.98 -5.37 5.94
C ILE A 140 6.20 -5.64 6.84
N ALA A 141 6.03 -6.41 7.93
CA ALA A 141 7.13 -6.76 8.83
C ALA A 141 8.21 -7.58 8.12
N LEU A 142 7.82 -8.52 7.23
CA LEU A 142 8.75 -9.31 6.45
C LEU A 142 9.52 -8.45 5.44
N HIS A 143 8.84 -7.55 4.74
CA HIS A 143 9.49 -6.61 3.84
C HIS A 143 10.46 -5.69 4.60
N ASP A 144 10.07 -5.18 5.76
CA ASP A 144 10.96 -4.33 6.56
C ASP A 144 12.19 -5.11 7.03
N LEU A 145 12.02 -6.34 7.51
CA LEU A 145 13.10 -7.23 7.92
C LEU A 145 14.08 -7.52 6.78
N VAL A 146 13.57 -8.00 5.65
CA VAL A 146 14.40 -8.37 4.48
C VAL A 146 15.14 -7.16 3.94
N GLY A 147 14.49 -6.02 3.79
CA GLY A 147 15.14 -4.79 3.35
C GLY A 147 16.23 -4.32 4.32
N LYS A 148 16.06 -4.50 5.63
CA LYS A 148 17.09 -4.23 6.65
C LYS A 148 18.28 -5.18 6.53
N ILE A 149 18.05 -6.47 6.31
CA ILE A 149 19.12 -7.46 6.07
C ILE A 149 19.89 -7.10 4.79
N MET A 150 19.18 -6.73 3.72
CA MET A 150 19.78 -6.28 2.46
C MET A 150 20.41 -4.88 2.54
N LYS A 151 20.18 -4.14 3.62
CA LYS A 151 20.62 -2.74 3.81
C LYS A 151 20.14 -1.81 2.70
N GLN A 152 18.94 -2.05 2.17
CA GLN A 152 18.32 -1.26 1.11
C GLN A 152 16.84 -0.96 1.41
N PRO A 153 16.33 0.22 1.04
CA PRO A 153 14.90 0.49 1.01
C PRO A 153 14.23 -0.22 -0.17
N TRP A 154 12.95 -0.59 0.00
CA TRP A 154 12.23 -1.39 -0.98
C TRP A 154 12.04 -0.70 -2.33
N TYR A 155 11.85 0.61 -2.39
CA TYR A 155 11.77 1.30 -3.68
C TYR A 155 13.04 1.09 -4.52
N LYS A 156 14.24 1.02 -3.90
CA LYS A 156 15.49 0.70 -4.60
C LYS A 156 15.55 -0.76 -5.02
N ILE A 157 15.11 -1.70 -4.16
CA ILE A 157 15.06 -3.13 -4.47
C ILE A 157 14.16 -3.37 -5.70
N TRP A 158 13.03 -2.66 -5.80
CA TRP A 158 12.14 -2.72 -6.96
C TRP A 158 12.61 -1.86 -8.15
N GLY A 159 13.74 -1.16 -8.05
CA GLY A 159 14.28 -0.30 -9.12
C GLY A 159 13.40 0.91 -9.42
N LEU A 160 12.70 1.46 -8.42
CA LEU A 160 11.81 2.59 -8.58
C LEU A 160 12.54 3.92 -8.38
N ASN A 161 12.20 4.91 -9.20
CA ASN A 161 12.75 6.26 -9.07
C ASN A 161 11.95 7.06 -8.03
N PRO A 162 12.56 7.47 -6.89
CA PRO A 162 11.88 8.24 -5.84
C PRO A 162 11.40 9.62 -6.29
N ASP A 163 11.96 10.21 -7.34
CA ASP A 163 11.51 11.49 -7.87
C ASP A 163 10.12 11.42 -8.51
N ARG A 164 9.67 10.20 -8.85
CA ARG A 164 8.35 9.94 -9.43
C ARG A 164 7.22 9.80 -8.41
N THR A 165 7.49 9.94 -7.10
CA THR A 165 6.41 9.98 -6.10
C THR A 165 5.43 11.09 -6.43
N PRO A 166 4.10 10.84 -6.43
CA PRO A 166 3.12 11.91 -6.57
C PRO A 166 3.07 12.77 -5.31
N ASN A 167 2.37 13.91 -5.38
CA ASN A 167 1.95 14.61 -4.17
C ASN A 167 0.85 13.78 -3.49
N THR A 168 0.89 13.70 -2.15
CA THR A 168 -0.24 13.14 -1.41
C THR A 168 -1.36 14.15 -1.30
N SER A 169 -2.60 13.69 -1.36
CA SER A 169 -3.75 14.48 -0.95
C SER A 169 -3.74 14.70 0.56
N PHE A 170 -4.45 15.75 0.99
CA PHE A 170 -4.82 15.95 2.40
C PHE A 170 -6.33 15.88 2.53
N THR A 171 -6.80 15.05 3.45
CA THR A 171 -8.23 14.72 3.56
C THR A 171 -8.99 15.74 4.38
N ILE A 172 -10.05 16.29 3.76
CA ILE A 172 -11.06 17.14 4.37
C ILE A 172 -12.31 16.29 4.60
N GLY A 173 -12.59 15.93 5.85
CA GLY A 173 -13.81 15.20 6.21
C GLY A 173 -15.06 16.06 6.13
N ILE A 174 -16.23 15.42 6.08
CA ILE A 174 -17.53 16.10 6.07
C ILE A 174 -17.72 16.84 7.39
N ASP A 175 -18.07 18.14 7.31
CA ASP A 175 -18.27 19.00 8.47
C ASP A 175 -19.11 20.25 8.07
N LYS A 176 -19.37 21.12 9.03
CA LYS A 176 -19.99 22.43 8.76
C LYS A 176 -19.07 23.30 7.92
N PRO A 177 -19.60 24.17 7.02
CA PRO A 177 -18.80 24.98 6.10
C PRO A 177 -17.66 25.75 6.76
N GLU A 178 -17.87 26.34 7.92
CA GLU A 178 -16.82 27.12 8.62
C GLU A 178 -15.67 26.25 9.14
N VAL A 179 -15.96 25.00 9.55
CA VAL A 179 -14.93 24.02 9.95
C VAL A 179 -14.16 23.55 8.71
N VAL A 180 -14.86 23.28 7.59
CA VAL A 180 -14.26 22.93 6.32
C VAL A 180 -13.27 24.01 5.87
N LYS A 181 -13.67 25.29 5.88
CA LYS A 181 -12.79 26.41 5.54
C LYS A 181 -11.54 26.45 6.41
N THR A 182 -11.68 26.22 7.72
CA THR A 182 -10.54 26.17 8.63
C THR A 182 -9.58 25.04 8.27
N LYS A 183 -10.10 23.81 8.01
CA LYS A 183 -9.29 22.66 7.59
C LYS A 183 -8.58 22.92 6.25
N VAL A 184 -9.23 23.62 5.31
CA VAL A 184 -8.60 24.00 4.02
C VAL A 184 -7.44 24.96 4.22
N ARG A 185 -7.56 25.94 5.14
CA ARG A 185 -6.44 26.85 5.47
C ARG A 185 -5.28 26.09 6.12
N GLU A 186 -5.55 25.14 7.02
CA GLU A 186 -4.53 24.28 7.63
C GLU A 186 -3.84 23.40 6.58
N ALA A 187 -4.55 23.01 5.52
CA ALA A 187 -4.03 22.23 4.40
C ALA A 187 -3.27 23.08 3.36
N ALA A 188 -2.98 24.35 3.63
CA ALA A 188 -2.27 25.25 2.72
C ALA A 188 -0.96 24.69 2.13
N PRO A 189 -0.13 23.89 2.84
CA PRO A 189 1.09 23.31 2.29
C PRO A 189 0.84 22.22 1.22
N TYR A 190 -0.34 21.59 1.19
CA TYR A 190 -0.63 20.47 0.29
C TYR A 190 -1.00 20.97 -1.10
N LYS A 191 -0.68 20.19 -2.14
CA LYS A 191 -0.90 20.54 -3.55
C LYS A 191 -2.23 20.04 -4.09
N ILE A 192 -2.85 19.06 -3.45
CA ILE A 192 -4.14 18.48 -3.78
C ILE A 192 -4.91 18.19 -2.50
N LEU A 193 -6.22 18.40 -2.50
CA LEU A 193 -7.10 18.10 -1.38
C LEU A 193 -8.03 16.94 -1.75
N LYS A 194 -8.26 16.02 -0.80
CA LYS A 194 -9.31 15.00 -0.90
C LYS A 194 -10.50 15.42 -0.07
N VAL A 195 -11.66 15.58 -0.70
CA VAL A 195 -12.89 16.04 -0.02
C VAL A 195 -13.86 14.88 0.09
N LYS A 196 -14.27 14.57 1.32
CA LYS A 196 -15.29 13.56 1.58
C LYS A 196 -16.69 14.14 1.31
N LEU A 197 -17.50 13.39 0.57
CA LEU A 197 -18.84 13.76 0.13
C LEU A 197 -19.82 12.60 0.36
N GLY A 198 -21.05 12.68 -0.20
CA GLY A 198 -22.02 11.59 -0.21
C GLY A 198 -23.07 11.63 0.91
N GLN A 199 -23.20 12.77 1.63
CA GLN A 199 -24.27 12.97 2.64
C GLN A 199 -25.36 13.95 2.18
N GLY A 200 -25.44 14.28 0.88
CA GLY A 200 -26.44 15.15 0.32
C GLY A 200 -26.14 16.65 0.39
N ASN A 201 -25.03 17.05 1.02
CA ASN A 201 -24.55 18.44 1.08
C ASN A 201 -23.32 18.69 0.20
N ASP A 202 -23.13 17.88 -0.84
CA ASP A 202 -21.90 17.81 -1.64
C ASP A 202 -21.53 19.15 -2.28
N LYS A 203 -22.53 19.87 -2.84
CA LYS A 203 -22.29 21.17 -3.45
C LYS A 203 -21.86 22.22 -2.42
N GLU A 204 -22.48 22.24 -1.25
CA GLU A 204 -22.13 23.15 -0.16
C GLU A 204 -20.69 22.90 0.34
N MET A 205 -20.31 21.63 0.49
CA MET A 205 -18.95 21.24 0.87
C MET A 205 -17.92 21.74 -0.15
N ILE A 206 -18.12 21.51 -1.44
CA ILE A 206 -17.21 21.95 -2.49
C ILE A 206 -17.16 23.47 -2.58
N GLN A 207 -18.29 24.18 -2.45
CA GLN A 207 -18.32 25.64 -2.42
C GLN A 207 -17.54 26.22 -1.24
N ALA A 208 -17.66 25.59 -0.05
CA ALA A 208 -16.88 25.98 1.12
C ALA A 208 -15.37 25.81 0.87
N VAL A 209 -14.96 24.70 0.25
CA VAL A 209 -13.55 24.47 -0.13
C VAL A 209 -13.10 25.52 -1.16
N ARG A 210 -13.88 25.77 -2.21
CA ARG A 210 -13.54 26.71 -3.30
C ARG A 210 -13.50 28.16 -2.84
N SER A 211 -14.21 28.51 -1.76
CA SER A 211 -14.10 29.87 -1.16
C SER A 211 -12.71 30.13 -0.55
N GLU A 212 -11.90 29.10 -0.31
CA GLU A 212 -10.59 29.20 0.34
C GLU A 212 -9.41 28.82 -0.58
N THR A 213 -9.65 28.08 -1.69
CA THR A 213 -8.55 27.62 -2.55
C THR A 213 -8.98 27.23 -3.96
N ASP A 214 -8.09 27.47 -4.94
CA ASP A 214 -8.21 27.00 -6.33
C ASP A 214 -7.41 25.70 -6.61
N LYS A 215 -6.81 25.08 -5.59
CA LYS A 215 -6.01 23.86 -5.74
C LYS A 215 -6.83 22.72 -6.35
N PRO A 216 -6.21 21.78 -7.07
CA PRO A 216 -6.86 20.55 -7.50
C PRO A 216 -7.52 19.82 -6.32
N ILE A 217 -8.72 19.30 -6.54
CA ILE A 217 -9.48 18.51 -5.57
C ILE A 217 -9.74 17.13 -6.17
N CYS A 218 -9.60 16.07 -5.37
CA CYS A 218 -10.28 14.81 -5.64
C CYS A 218 -11.41 14.63 -4.63
N VAL A 219 -12.45 13.92 -5.02
CA VAL A 219 -13.61 13.69 -4.16
C VAL A 219 -13.79 12.20 -3.90
N ASP A 220 -14.18 11.85 -2.68
CA ASP A 220 -14.48 10.49 -2.29
C ASP A 220 -15.91 10.46 -1.73
N ILE A 221 -16.76 9.74 -2.44
CA ILE A 221 -18.20 9.67 -2.17
C ILE A 221 -18.51 8.53 -1.19
N ASN A 222 -17.59 7.60 -1.00
CA ASN A 222 -17.74 6.42 -0.13
C ASN A 222 -19.09 5.70 -0.34
N GLN A 223 -19.46 5.47 -1.61
CA GLN A 223 -20.71 4.80 -2.05
C GLN A 223 -21.99 5.61 -1.77
N GLY A 224 -21.91 6.91 -1.53
CA GLY A 224 -23.04 7.72 -1.06
C GLY A 224 -24.07 8.08 -2.14
N TRP A 225 -23.76 7.98 -3.44
CA TRP A 225 -24.71 8.24 -4.51
C TRP A 225 -25.47 6.97 -4.91
N THR A 226 -26.77 7.13 -5.20
CA THR A 226 -27.67 6.00 -5.51
C THR A 226 -28.28 6.06 -6.90
N ASP A 227 -28.20 7.21 -7.58
CA ASP A 227 -28.77 7.44 -8.91
C ASP A 227 -27.67 7.81 -9.90
N ARG A 228 -27.55 7.06 -11.00
CA ARG A 228 -26.48 7.26 -12.00
C ARG A 228 -26.64 8.53 -12.83
N ILE A 229 -27.89 9.01 -13.02
CA ILE A 229 -28.15 10.24 -13.77
C ILE A 229 -27.70 11.43 -12.93
N MET A 230 -28.13 11.49 -11.67
CA MET A 230 -27.66 12.49 -10.71
C MET A 230 -26.13 12.44 -10.56
N ALA A 231 -25.53 11.25 -10.51
CA ALA A 231 -24.08 11.08 -10.42
C ALA A 231 -23.37 11.65 -11.66
N LEU A 232 -23.94 11.50 -12.86
CA LEU A 232 -23.40 12.08 -14.08
C LEU A 232 -23.50 13.62 -14.06
N GLU A 233 -24.65 14.17 -13.69
CA GLU A 233 -24.84 15.63 -13.54
C GLU A 233 -23.84 16.20 -12.54
N MET A 234 -23.67 15.53 -11.39
CA MET A 234 -22.68 15.92 -10.38
C MET A 234 -21.25 15.83 -10.91
N SER A 235 -20.94 14.83 -11.74
CA SER A 235 -19.58 14.69 -12.30
C SER A 235 -19.22 15.85 -13.24
N HIS A 236 -20.18 16.34 -14.03
CA HIS A 236 -20.00 17.53 -14.87
C HIS A 236 -19.80 18.78 -14.00
N TRP A 237 -20.68 18.99 -13.02
CA TRP A 237 -20.54 20.12 -12.11
C TRP A 237 -19.21 20.11 -11.34
N LEU A 238 -18.79 18.94 -10.84
CA LEU A 238 -17.51 18.77 -10.14
C LEU A 238 -16.31 19.04 -11.06
N LYS A 239 -16.39 18.69 -12.35
CA LYS A 239 -15.38 19.04 -13.36
C LYS A 239 -15.20 20.54 -13.46
N ASP A 240 -16.31 21.29 -13.50
CA ASP A 240 -16.31 22.77 -13.55
C ASP A 240 -15.75 23.37 -12.26
N GLN A 241 -15.84 22.64 -11.15
CA GLN A 241 -15.20 23.01 -9.88
C GLN A 241 -13.72 22.61 -9.79
N GLY A 242 -13.09 22.12 -10.86
CA GLY A 242 -11.66 21.75 -10.85
C GLY A 242 -11.36 20.45 -10.11
N VAL A 243 -12.34 19.56 -9.97
CA VAL A 243 -12.12 18.19 -9.47
C VAL A 243 -11.38 17.37 -10.53
N VAL A 244 -10.45 16.53 -10.11
CA VAL A 244 -9.57 15.75 -10.99
C VAL A 244 -10.00 14.30 -11.17
N PHE A 245 -10.66 13.70 -10.18
CA PHE A 245 -11.30 12.39 -10.25
C PHE A 245 -12.34 12.22 -9.14
N ILE A 246 -13.21 11.22 -9.30
CA ILE A 246 -14.23 10.81 -8.33
C ILE A 246 -13.89 9.39 -7.84
N GLU A 247 -13.78 9.21 -6.53
CA GLU A 247 -13.55 7.93 -5.89
C GLU A 247 -14.87 7.35 -5.38
N GLN A 248 -15.12 6.07 -5.68
CA GLN A 248 -16.23 5.22 -5.25
C GLN A 248 -17.58 5.95 -5.16
N PRO A 249 -18.15 6.40 -6.30
CA PRO A 249 -19.36 7.22 -6.29
C PRO A 249 -20.59 6.47 -5.78
N MET A 250 -20.77 5.21 -6.18
CA MET A 250 -21.95 4.38 -5.86
C MET A 250 -21.54 3.06 -5.20
N SER A 251 -22.54 2.34 -4.70
CA SER A 251 -22.34 1.01 -4.11
C SER A 251 -21.49 0.12 -5.02
N LYS A 252 -20.51 -0.58 -4.43
CA LYS A 252 -19.69 -1.57 -5.15
C LYS A 252 -20.49 -2.69 -5.83
N ALA A 253 -21.75 -2.89 -5.41
CA ALA A 253 -22.65 -3.84 -6.02
C ALA A 253 -23.32 -3.33 -7.32
N SER A 254 -23.32 -2.00 -7.56
CA SER A 254 -23.94 -1.35 -8.71
C SER A 254 -22.98 -1.29 -9.91
N VAL A 255 -22.38 -2.41 -10.30
CA VAL A 255 -21.30 -2.50 -11.29
C VAL A 255 -21.72 -1.90 -12.64
N ASP A 256 -22.95 -2.21 -13.12
CA ASP A 256 -23.46 -1.72 -14.41
C ASP A 256 -23.67 -0.20 -14.42
N ASP A 257 -24.21 0.36 -13.33
CA ASP A 257 -24.40 1.81 -13.22
C ASP A 257 -23.07 2.55 -13.14
N ILE A 258 -22.09 1.97 -12.44
CA ILE A 258 -20.74 2.53 -12.37
C ILE A 258 -20.05 2.46 -13.73
N ALA A 259 -20.15 1.34 -14.44
CA ALA A 259 -19.60 1.20 -15.79
C ALA A 259 -20.20 2.23 -16.75
N TRP A 260 -21.53 2.40 -16.69
CA TRP A 260 -22.22 3.42 -17.47
C TRP A 260 -21.76 4.84 -17.09
N LEU A 261 -21.66 5.15 -15.78
CA LEU A 261 -21.15 6.44 -15.31
C LEU A 261 -19.71 6.68 -15.81
N THR A 262 -18.85 5.69 -15.71
CA THR A 262 -17.44 5.79 -16.14
C THR A 262 -17.30 6.11 -17.63
N GLN A 263 -18.17 5.54 -18.47
CA GLN A 263 -18.19 5.79 -19.92
C GLN A 263 -18.68 7.20 -20.28
N ASN A 264 -19.53 7.82 -19.45
CA ASN A 264 -20.17 9.09 -19.73
C ASN A 264 -19.59 10.27 -18.92
N SER A 265 -18.92 10.00 -17.80
CA SER A 265 -18.36 11.02 -16.93
C SER A 265 -17.16 11.74 -17.56
N PRO A 266 -17.06 13.08 -17.44
CA PRO A 266 -15.89 13.83 -17.85
C PRO A 266 -14.70 13.67 -16.90
N LEU A 267 -14.88 12.97 -15.76
CA LEU A 267 -13.89 12.72 -14.74
C LEU A 267 -13.60 11.22 -14.63
N PRO A 268 -12.34 10.82 -14.39
CA PRO A 268 -12.02 9.44 -14.05
C PRO A 268 -12.78 8.96 -12.80
N ILE A 269 -13.30 7.74 -12.85
CA ILE A 269 -13.94 7.08 -11.70
C ILE A 269 -12.97 6.03 -11.14
N ILE A 270 -12.66 6.14 -9.84
CA ILE A 270 -11.67 5.31 -9.15
C ILE A 270 -12.38 4.37 -8.17
N ALA A 271 -12.05 3.06 -8.25
CA ALA A 271 -12.56 2.07 -7.31
C ALA A 271 -11.79 2.13 -5.98
N ASP A 272 -12.49 2.14 -4.84
CA ASP A 272 -11.92 1.92 -3.50
C ASP A 272 -12.53 0.67 -2.85
N GLU A 273 -13.77 0.73 -2.38
CA GLU A 273 -14.42 -0.41 -1.74
C GLU A 273 -14.72 -1.56 -2.71
N ALA A 274 -14.78 -1.28 -4.01
CA ALA A 274 -15.01 -2.27 -5.06
C ALA A 274 -13.76 -3.10 -5.38
N ILE A 275 -12.56 -2.67 -4.97
CA ILE A 275 -11.28 -3.35 -5.20
C ILE A 275 -10.56 -3.55 -3.88
N GLN A 276 -10.60 -4.74 -3.34
CA GLN A 276 -9.90 -5.09 -2.11
C GLN A 276 -8.76 -6.06 -2.40
N THR A 277 -8.98 -7.04 -3.26
CA THR A 277 -8.03 -8.09 -3.59
C THR A 277 -7.84 -8.24 -5.10
N ILE A 278 -6.87 -9.03 -5.50
CA ILE A 278 -6.63 -9.37 -6.92
C ILE A 278 -7.88 -9.98 -7.57
N SER A 279 -8.68 -10.75 -6.85
CA SER A 279 -9.88 -11.39 -7.40
C SER A 279 -10.96 -10.39 -7.84
N ASP A 280 -10.95 -9.18 -7.30
CA ASP A 280 -11.96 -8.15 -7.59
C ASP A 280 -11.74 -7.48 -8.96
N PHE A 281 -10.56 -7.66 -9.58
CA PHE A 281 -10.29 -7.12 -10.93
C PHE A 281 -11.35 -7.54 -11.96
N ARG A 282 -11.93 -8.74 -11.81
CA ARG A 282 -13.02 -9.23 -12.69
C ARG A 282 -14.25 -8.30 -12.74
N ASN A 283 -14.52 -7.59 -11.64
CA ASN A 283 -15.68 -6.69 -11.49
C ASN A 283 -15.30 -5.21 -11.73
N VAL A 284 -14.01 -4.89 -11.62
CA VAL A 284 -13.52 -3.50 -11.70
C VAL A 284 -13.04 -3.15 -13.11
N GLN A 285 -12.49 -4.13 -13.84
CA GLN A 285 -12.05 -3.95 -15.22
C GLN A 285 -13.24 -3.60 -16.10
N GLY A 286 -13.15 -2.46 -16.81
CA GLY A 286 -14.22 -1.96 -17.67
C GLY A 286 -15.33 -1.17 -16.95
N ALA A 287 -15.41 -1.30 -15.60
CA ALA A 287 -16.35 -0.52 -14.80
C ALA A 287 -15.74 0.74 -14.20
N TYR A 288 -14.43 0.78 -14.00
CA TYR A 288 -13.71 1.92 -13.41
C TYR A 288 -12.54 2.36 -14.29
N SER A 289 -12.19 3.65 -14.22
CA SER A 289 -11.00 4.20 -14.88
C SER A 289 -9.69 3.83 -14.17
N GLY A 290 -9.77 3.51 -12.89
CA GLY A 290 -8.61 3.20 -12.06
C GLY A 290 -8.99 2.58 -10.72
N ILE A 291 -7.97 2.28 -9.92
CA ILE A 291 -8.11 1.62 -8.62
C ILE A 291 -7.36 2.38 -7.53
N ASN A 292 -7.87 2.34 -6.29
CA ASN A 292 -7.18 2.75 -5.09
C ASN A 292 -6.67 1.52 -4.34
N VAL A 293 -5.34 1.31 -4.37
CA VAL A 293 -4.68 0.20 -3.67
C VAL A 293 -4.36 0.61 -2.24
N LYS A 294 -4.82 -0.16 -1.25
CA LYS A 294 -4.50 0.02 0.17
C LYS A 294 -3.99 -1.29 0.76
N LEU A 295 -2.87 -1.26 1.48
CA LEU A 295 -2.22 -2.45 2.01
C LEU A 295 -3.16 -3.26 2.90
N MET A 296 -3.95 -2.59 3.73
CA MET A 296 -4.89 -3.22 4.67
C MET A 296 -6.04 -3.95 3.97
N LYS A 297 -6.38 -3.59 2.74
CA LYS A 297 -7.41 -4.27 1.94
C LYS A 297 -6.87 -5.51 1.23
N CYS A 298 -5.64 -5.45 0.73
CA CYS A 298 -5.10 -6.48 -0.15
C CYS A 298 -4.16 -7.48 0.54
N GLY A 299 -3.80 -7.26 1.81
CA GLY A 299 -2.94 -8.17 2.55
C GLY A 299 -1.44 -7.82 2.49
N GLY A 300 -1.06 -6.59 2.10
CA GLY A 300 0.30 -6.09 2.20
C GLY A 300 0.96 -5.68 0.89
N LEU A 301 2.28 -5.50 0.94
CA LEU A 301 3.10 -4.96 -0.16
C LEU A 301 3.18 -5.89 -1.37
N ARG A 302 3.30 -7.23 -1.14
CA ARG A 302 3.35 -8.21 -2.23
C ARG A 302 2.10 -8.13 -3.11
N ALA A 303 0.93 -8.23 -2.50
CA ALA A 303 -0.33 -8.15 -3.22
C ALA A 303 -0.54 -6.78 -3.87
N ALA A 304 -0.22 -5.69 -3.17
CA ALA A 304 -0.30 -4.33 -3.69
C ALA A 304 0.56 -4.13 -4.94
N TYR A 305 1.81 -4.61 -4.93
CA TYR A 305 2.71 -4.54 -6.08
C TYR A 305 2.12 -5.27 -7.30
N ILE A 306 1.59 -6.48 -7.09
CA ILE A 306 0.94 -7.26 -8.16
C ILE A 306 -0.28 -6.51 -8.70
N MET A 307 -1.16 -5.99 -7.82
CA MET A 307 -2.35 -5.24 -8.22
C MET A 307 -2.01 -4.00 -9.04
N ILE A 308 -0.96 -3.26 -8.66
CA ILE A 308 -0.48 -2.10 -9.42
C ILE A 308 -0.02 -2.52 -10.82
N LYS A 309 0.77 -3.60 -10.93
CA LYS A 309 1.24 -4.11 -12.22
C LYS A 309 0.09 -4.59 -13.11
N MET A 310 -0.91 -5.28 -12.54
CA MET A 310 -2.11 -5.70 -13.26
C MET A 310 -2.92 -4.49 -13.75
N ALA A 311 -3.18 -3.50 -12.90
CA ALA A 311 -3.88 -2.29 -13.30
C ALA A 311 -3.19 -1.59 -14.46
N ARG A 312 -1.86 -1.45 -14.40
CA ARG A 312 -1.06 -0.86 -15.49
C ARG A 312 -1.15 -1.66 -16.80
N ALA A 313 -1.08 -2.99 -16.72
CA ALA A 313 -1.23 -3.86 -17.89
C ALA A 313 -2.63 -3.75 -18.53
N LEU A 314 -3.66 -3.45 -17.74
CA LEU A 314 -5.04 -3.22 -18.18
C LEU A 314 -5.30 -1.77 -18.59
N GLY A 315 -4.30 -0.88 -18.60
CA GLY A 315 -4.45 0.53 -18.95
C GLY A 315 -5.17 1.36 -17.89
N MET A 316 -5.36 0.84 -16.69
CA MET A 316 -6.04 1.53 -15.59
C MET A 316 -5.11 2.50 -14.86
N LYS A 317 -5.70 3.56 -14.31
CA LYS A 317 -5.04 4.46 -13.38
C LYS A 317 -4.86 3.83 -12.01
N VAL A 318 -3.84 4.28 -11.29
CA VAL A 318 -3.50 3.77 -9.97
C VAL A 318 -3.41 4.91 -8.96
N MET A 319 -4.15 4.78 -7.90
CA MET A 319 -3.99 5.53 -6.66
C MET A 319 -3.42 4.60 -5.60
N ILE A 320 -2.49 5.07 -4.80
CA ILE A 320 -2.04 4.39 -3.58
C ILE A 320 -2.61 5.12 -2.37
N GLY A 321 -3.39 4.43 -1.57
CA GLY A 321 -4.04 5.00 -0.39
C GLY A 321 -3.63 4.30 0.90
N CYS A 322 -4.11 4.88 2.02
CA CYS A 322 -3.95 4.30 3.35
C CYS A 322 -5.28 4.33 4.11
N MET A 323 -5.26 3.80 5.32
CA MET A 323 -6.24 4.03 6.36
C MET A 323 -5.72 5.12 7.31
N THR A 324 -6.33 5.26 8.48
CA THR A 324 -5.68 5.92 9.60
C THR A 324 -4.63 4.96 10.15
N GLU A 325 -3.37 5.28 9.99
CA GLU A 325 -2.23 4.38 10.18
C GLU A 325 -1.08 5.12 10.85
N THR A 326 -0.15 4.40 11.47
CA THR A 326 1.13 4.98 11.89
C THR A 326 2.05 5.20 10.68
N SER A 327 3.18 5.86 10.93
CA SER A 327 4.25 5.98 9.92
C SER A 327 4.77 4.61 9.44
N CYS A 328 4.47 3.48 10.12
CA CYS A 328 4.86 2.15 9.67
C CYS A 328 4.14 1.78 8.37
N ALA A 329 2.83 1.66 8.41
CA ALA A 329 2.06 1.25 7.23
C ALA A 329 2.05 2.32 6.12
N VAL A 330 2.00 3.61 6.50
CA VAL A 330 2.10 4.70 5.51
C VAL A 330 3.44 4.67 4.78
N SER A 331 4.58 4.42 5.48
CA SER A 331 5.89 4.30 4.82
C SER A 331 6.00 3.06 3.95
N ALA A 332 5.38 1.94 4.36
CA ALA A 332 5.31 0.75 3.54
C ALA A 332 4.57 1.04 2.21
N ALA A 333 3.37 1.63 2.27
CA ALA A 333 2.62 2.02 1.08
C ALA A 333 3.39 3.03 0.21
N ALA A 334 4.08 3.98 0.82
CA ALA A 334 4.88 4.99 0.14
C ALA A 334 6.01 4.38 -0.71
N GLN A 335 6.57 3.20 -0.35
CA GLN A 335 7.59 2.52 -1.17
C GLN A 335 7.08 2.21 -2.60
N LEU A 336 5.76 2.04 -2.77
CA LEU A 336 5.11 1.77 -4.06
C LEU A 336 4.65 3.05 -4.78
N SER A 337 4.66 4.19 -4.12
CA SER A 337 4.10 5.45 -4.66
C SER A 337 4.72 5.90 -5.98
N PRO A 338 6.00 5.62 -6.32
CA PRO A 338 6.54 5.96 -7.64
C PRO A 338 5.85 5.25 -8.82
N LEU A 339 5.04 4.22 -8.55
CA LEU A 339 4.25 3.50 -9.55
C LEU A 339 2.83 4.07 -9.71
N ALA A 340 2.39 4.98 -8.84
CA ALA A 340 1.04 5.50 -8.80
C ALA A 340 0.88 6.82 -9.59
N ASP A 341 -0.34 7.09 -10.08
CA ASP A 341 -0.72 8.40 -10.64
C ASP A 341 -1.06 9.39 -9.51
N TRP A 342 -1.67 8.88 -8.43
CA TRP A 342 -2.11 9.65 -7.28
C TRP A 342 -1.76 8.95 -5.97
N ALA A 343 -1.65 9.72 -4.90
CA ALA A 343 -1.45 9.21 -3.54
C ALA A 343 -2.41 9.88 -2.54
N ASP A 344 -2.85 9.08 -1.57
CA ASP A 344 -3.64 9.49 -0.41
C ASP A 344 -3.00 8.84 0.84
N LEU A 345 -1.83 9.37 1.21
CA LEU A 345 -0.94 8.82 2.23
C LEU A 345 -0.77 9.82 3.39
N ASP A 346 -1.89 10.29 3.92
CA ASP A 346 -1.95 11.25 5.03
C ASP A 346 -2.34 10.62 6.38
N GLY A 347 -2.53 9.28 6.44
CA GLY A 347 -3.07 8.59 7.61
C GLY A 347 -2.29 8.83 8.90
N ASN A 348 -0.96 8.90 8.85
CA ASN A 348 -0.10 9.20 9.99
C ASN A 348 -0.12 10.68 10.41
N LEU A 349 -0.58 11.58 9.55
CA LEU A 349 -0.72 13.00 9.86
C LEU A 349 -2.00 13.28 10.67
N LEU A 350 -2.97 12.36 10.61
CA LEU A 350 -4.27 12.48 11.27
C LEU A 350 -4.25 12.01 12.73
N ILE A 351 -3.14 11.42 13.22
CA ILE A 351 -3.00 10.87 14.57
C ILE A 351 -2.00 11.68 15.41
N ASP A 352 -2.11 11.61 16.75
CA ASP A 352 -1.23 12.30 17.70
C ASP A 352 -0.27 11.36 18.45
N ASN A 353 -0.46 10.05 18.37
CA ASN A 353 0.28 9.05 19.12
C ASN A 353 1.07 8.06 18.22
N ASP A 354 1.63 8.56 17.12
CA ASP A 354 2.48 7.76 16.22
C ASP A 354 3.76 7.28 16.93
N VAL A 355 4.00 5.97 16.92
CA VAL A 355 5.16 5.32 17.57
C VAL A 355 6.35 5.13 16.63
N PHE A 356 6.22 5.51 15.37
CA PHE A 356 7.27 5.42 14.36
C PHE A 356 7.59 6.77 13.72
N GLU A 357 8.77 6.86 13.16
CA GLU A 357 9.17 7.88 12.19
C GLU A 357 9.43 7.18 10.85
N GLY A 358 8.94 7.76 9.76
CA GLY A 358 9.05 7.16 8.44
C GLY A 358 9.09 8.18 7.31
N VAL A 359 8.24 7.97 6.33
CA VAL A 359 8.04 8.89 5.22
C VAL A 359 7.71 10.29 5.71
N THR A 360 8.27 11.29 5.04
CA THR A 360 7.97 12.70 5.31
C THR A 360 7.21 13.31 4.14
N ILE A 361 6.31 14.24 4.47
CA ILE A 361 5.59 15.03 3.49
C ILE A 361 6.11 16.46 3.57
N ILE A 362 6.68 16.96 2.47
CA ILE A 362 7.18 18.32 2.36
C ILE A 362 6.40 19.02 1.25
N ASP A 363 5.66 20.05 1.59
CA ASP A 363 4.80 20.80 0.66
C ASP A 363 3.87 19.87 -0.17
N GLY A 364 3.33 18.84 0.47
CA GLY A 364 2.50 17.80 -0.16
C GLY A 364 3.28 16.72 -0.91
N LYS A 365 4.58 16.89 -1.17
CA LYS A 365 5.42 15.89 -1.84
C LYS A 365 5.81 14.77 -0.88
N ILE A 366 5.63 13.53 -1.31
CA ILE A 366 6.11 12.35 -0.60
C ILE A 366 7.62 12.25 -0.77
N ILE A 367 8.35 12.24 0.34
CA ILE A 367 9.80 12.06 0.38
C ILE A 367 10.11 10.70 0.99
N LEU A 368 10.55 9.77 0.15
CA LEU A 368 10.93 8.43 0.58
C LEU A 368 12.24 8.48 1.37
N PRO A 369 12.28 7.92 2.60
CA PRO A 369 13.51 7.88 3.38
C PRO A 369 14.51 6.91 2.75
N ASP A 370 15.77 7.32 2.69
CA ASP A 370 16.89 6.47 2.24
C ASP A 370 17.40 5.59 3.41
N ARG A 371 16.48 4.93 4.10
CA ARG A 371 16.74 3.98 5.18
C ARG A 371 16.34 2.58 4.74
N PRO A 372 17.08 1.52 5.17
CA PRO A 372 16.75 0.13 4.87
C PRO A 372 15.34 -0.27 5.28
N GLY A 373 14.81 -1.32 4.66
CA GLY A 373 13.47 -1.83 4.92
C GLY A 373 12.40 -0.97 4.27
N ILE A 374 11.34 -0.71 5.00
CA ILE A 374 10.29 0.25 4.60
C ILE A 374 10.64 1.69 4.97
N GLY A 375 11.84 1.92 5.52
CA GLY A 375 12.38 3.25 5.78
C GLY A 375 11.98 3.86 7.14
N ILE A 376 11.56 3.05 8.11
CA ILE A 376 11.11 3.52 9.43
C ILE A 376 12.15 3.34 10.53
N ARG A 377 11.91 4.01 11.65
CA ARG A 377 12.50 3.74 12.96
C ARG A 377 11.46 3.94 14.06
N GLN A 378 11.60 3.23 15.16
CA GLN A 378 10.80 3.50 16.35
C GLN A 378 11.15 4.87 16.93
N ARG A 379 10.14 5.59 17.43
CA ARG A 379 10.37 6.80 18.22
C ARG A 379 10.90 6.41 19.59
N GLU A 380 11.90 7.13 20.08
CA GLU A 380 12.34 7.00 21.48
C GLU A 380 11.16 7.35 22.39
N LYS A 381 10.96 6.55 23.44
CA LYS A 381 9.97 6.89 24.47
C LYS A 381 10.40 8.21 25.13
N ARG A 382 9.61 9.23 24.97
CA ARG A 382 9.74 10.48 25.72
C ARG A 382 9.37 10.27 27.18
#